data_93d326b5ee55e10085f3ca805e345caa
#
_entry.id   93d326b5ee55e10085f3ca805e345caa
#
_cell.length_a   1.000
_cell.length_b   1.000
_cell.length_c   1.000
_cell.angle_alpha   90.00
_cell.angle_beta   90.00
_cell.angle_gamma   90.00
#
_symmetry.space_group_name_H-M   'P 1'
#
loop_
_entity.id
_entity.type
_entity.pdbx_description
1 polymer ?
#
loop_
_entity_poly.entity_id
_entity_poly.type
_entity_poly.pdbx_seq_one_letter_code
_entity_poly.pdbx_strand_id
1 'polypeptide(L)'
;MFNLHGKNALVTGASGGIGRAIAETLHSSGATVAISGTRMEPLEELALSLGERVHILACDLSNGIEVENLSKGAQEKMGSVDI
;
A
#
# COMPACT_ATOMS: atom_id res chain seq x y z
N MET A 1 16.42 13.20 -4.56
CA MET A 1 15.22 12.36 -4.42
C MET A 1 14.46 12.74 -3.16
N PHE A 2 13.16 12.56 -3.12
CA PHE A 2 12.34 12.94 -1.98
C PHE A 2 12.65 12.06 -0.78
N ASN A 3 12.65 12.67 0.40
CA ASN A 3 12.76 11.94 1.66
C ASN A 3 11.36 11.83 2.27
N LEU A 4 10.82 10.64 2.30
CA LEU A 4 9.48 10.35 2.80
C LEU A 4 9.49 9.62 4.15
N HIS A 5 10.59 9.67 4.88
CA HIS A 5 10.65 9.08 6.22
C HIS A 5 9.55 9.63 7.12
N GLY A 6 8.84 8.73 7.80
CA GLY A 6 7.74 9.10 8.65
C GLY A 6 6.42 9.33 7.92
N LYS A 7 6.40 9.22 6.59
CA LYS A 7 5.17 9.34 5.81
C LYS A 7 4.56 7.97 5.59
N ASN A 8 3.25 7.92 5.58
CA ASN A 8 2.48 6.71 5.34
C ASN A 8 1.70 6.84 4.04
N ALA A 9 1.88 5.88 3.14
CA ALA A 9 1.27 5.90 1.82
C ALA A 9 0.33 4.72 1.64
N LEU A 10 -0.81 4.96 1.02
CA LEU A 10 -1.74 3.91 0.61
C LEU A 10 -1.71 3.82 -0.92
N VAL A 11 -1.32 2.67 -1.44
CA VAL A 11 -1.26 2.43 -2.88
C VAL A 11 -2.32 1.41 -3.27
N THR A 12 -3.33 1.86 -4.02
CA THR A 12 -4.35 0.98 -4.57
C THR A 12 -3.90 0.45 -5.93
N GLY A 13 -4.42 -0.71 -6.33
CA GLY A 13 -4.03 -1.31 -7.60
C GLY A 13 -2.59 -1.80 -7.63
N ALA A 14 -2.01 -2.11 -6.46
CA ALA A 14 -0.61 -2.53 -6.36
C ALA A 14 -0.36 -3.93 -6.89
N SER A 15 -1.41 -4.68 -7.21
CA SER A 15 -1.27 -5.98 -7.89
C SER A 15 -0.97 -5.82 -9.38
N GLY A 16 -1.12 -4.61 -9.94
CA GLY A 16 -0.76 -4.31 -11.32
C GLY A 16 0.62 -3.65 -11.41
N GLY A 17 1.20 -3.60 -12.60
CA GLY A 17 2.56 -3.12 -12.80
C GLY A 17 2.79 -1.66 -12.41
N ILE A 18 1.84 -0.77 -12.72
CA ILE A 18 1.97 0.66 -12.42
C ILE A 18 1.88 0.89 -10.90
N GLY A 19 0.90 0.28 -10.24
CA GLY A 19 0.75 0.41 -8.80
C GLY A 19 1.95 -0.14 -8.04
N ARG A 20 2.48 -1.27 -8.51
CA ARG A 20 3.68 -1.87 -7.94
C ARG A 20 4.86 -0.91 -8.04
N ALA A 21 5.08 -0.31 -9.20
CA ALA A 21 6.18 0.63 -9.40
C ALA A 21 6.05 1.86 -8.48
N ILE A 22 4.83 2.36 -8.30
CA ILE A 22 4.57 3.48 -7.39
C ILE A 22 4.91 3.09 -5.94
N ALA A 23 4.46 1.91 -5.50
CA ALA A 23 4.75 1.42 -4.15
C ALA A 23 6.25 1.26 -3.92
N GLU A 24 6.96 0.70 -4.88
CA GLU A 24 8.42 0.55 -4.78
C GLU A 24 9.12 1.89 -4.68
N THR A 25 8.69 2.87 -5.46
CA THR A 25 9.28 4.21 -5.45
C THR A 25 9.05 4.91 -4.11
N LEU A 26 7.82 4.88 -3.60
CA LEU A 26 7.50 5.50 -2.31
C LEU A 26 8.26 4.82 -1.18
N HIS A 27 8.32 3.50 -1.20
CA HIS A 27 9.04 2.74 -0.18
C HIS A 27 10.53 3.05 -0.19
N SER A 28 11.14 3.12 -1.36
CA SER A 28 12.58 3.42 -1.46
C SER A 28 12.91 4.86 -1.06
N SER A 29 11.90 5.74 -1.08
CA SER A 29 12.05 7.12 -0.60
C SER A 29 11.86 7.24 0.91
N GLY A 30 11.58 6.15 1.60
CA GLY A 30 11.48 6.11 3.06
C GLY A 30 10.08 5.95 3.62
N ALA A 31 9.04 5.96 2.79
CA ALA A 31 7.67 5.85 3.25
C ALA A 31 7.36 4.44 3.76
N THR A 32 6.42 4.35 4.71
CA THR A 32 5.74 3.11 5.02
C THR A 32 4.56 3.00 4.07
N VAL A 33 4.39 1.87 3.42
CA VAL A 33 3.34 1.70 2.41
C VAL A 33 2.34 0.63 2.81
N ALA A 34 1.07 0.94 2.60
CA ALA A 34 0.01 -0.06 2.60
C ALA A 34 -0.35 -0.31 1.14
N ILE A 35 -0.29 -1.56 0.72
CA ILE A 35 -0.53 -1.94 -0.66
C ILE A 35 -1.85 -2.69 -0.75
N SER A 36 -2.64 -2.36 -1.76
CA SER A 36 -3.95 -2.92 -1.96
C SER A 36 -4.16 -3.32 -3.41
N GLY A 37 -4.94 -4.36 -3.61
CA GLY A 37 -5.31 -4.83 -4.93
C GLY A 37 -6.28 -6.00 -4.78
N THR A 38 -6.79 -6.48 -5.91
CA THR A 38 -7.76 -7.57 -5.93
C THR A 38 -7.12 -8.95 -5.88
N ARG A 39 -5.82 -9.03 -6.10
CA ARG A 39 -5.09 -10.30 -6.18
C ARG A 39 -4.04 -10.36 -5.07
N MET A 40 -4.16 -11.36 -4.21
CA MET A 40 -3.28 -11.48 -3.04
C MET A 40 -1.85 -11.88 -3.42
N GLU A 41 -1.67 -12.80 -4.37
CA GLU A 41 -0.33 -13.29 -4.72
C GLU A 41 0.65 -12.18 -5.11
N PRO A 42 0.30 -11.26 -6.06
CA PRO A 42 1.20 -10.17 -6.38
C PRO A 42 1.49 -9.24 -5.20
N LEU A 43 0.51 -9.05 -4.31
CA LEU A 43 0.70 -8.22 -3.12
C LEU A 43 1.70 -8.88 -2.15
N GLU A 44 1.59 -10.18 -1.97
CA GLU A 44 2.52 -10.92 -1.12
C GLU A 44 3.93 -10.89 -1.68
N GLU A 45 4.09 -11.05 -2.99
CA GLU A 45 5.39 -10.96 -3.64
C GLU A 45 6.02 -9.58 -3.46
N LEU A 46 5.21 -8.53 -3.63
CA LEU A 46 5.67 -7.17 -3.45
C LEU A 46 6.08 -6.92 -1.99
N ALA A 47 5.28 -7.38 -1.04
CA ALA A 47 5.60 -7.22 0.37
C ALA A 47 6.91 -7.92 0.74
N LEU A 48 7.15 -9.12 0.22
CA LEU A 48 8.41 -9.82 0.44
C LEU A 48 9.60 -9.07 -0.16
N SER A 49 9.39 -8.50 -1.34
CA SER A 49 10.41 -7.70 -2.01
C SER A 49 10.78 -6.45 -1.23
N LEU A 50 9.79 -5.78 -0.64
CA LEU A 50 10.01 -4.56 0.15
C LEU A 50 10.58 -4.86 1.54
N GLY A 51 10.24 -6.01 2.12
CA GLY A 51 10.76 -6.48 3.39
C GLY A 51 10.04 -5.91 4.60
N GLU A 52 10.29 -4.64 4.91
CA GLU A 52 9.70 -3.97 6.08
C GLU A 52 8.95 -2.70 5.66
N ARG A 53 8.25 -2.09 6.58
CA ARG A 53 7.47 -0.87 6.35
C ARG A 53 6.43 -1.06 5.24
N VAL A 54 5.81 -2.26 5.18
CA VAL A 54 4.79 -2.58 4.20
C VAL A 54 3.64 -3.35 4.86
N HIS A 55 2.42 -3.00 4.50
CA HIS A 55 1.21 -3.67 4.98
C HIS A 55 0.36 -4.06 3.78
N ILE A 56 -0.28 -5.23 3.83
CA ILE A 56 -1.15 -5.71 2.76
C ILE A 56 -2.61 -5.51 3.19
N LEU A 57 -3.38 -4.84 2.33
CA LEU A 57 -4.81 -4.62 2.54
C LEU A 57 -5.54 -5.10 1.29
N ALA A 58 -5.92 -6.38 1.25
CA ALA A 58 -6.66 -6.94 0.12
C ALA A 58 -8.04 -6.27 0.04
N CYS A 59 -8.42 -5.83 -1.15
CA CYS A 59 -9.65 -5.08 -1.34
C CYS A 59 -10.18 -5.23 -2.76
N ASP A 60 -11.48 -5.46 -2.88
CA ASP A 60 -12.17 -5.39 -4.17
C ASP A 60 -12.78 -4.01 -4.31
N LEU A 61 -12.19 -3.17 -5.14
CA LEU A 61 -12.61 -1.79 -5.32
C LEU A 61 -13.97 -1.65 -6.00
N SER A 62 -14.55 -2.73 -6.52
CA SER A 62 -15.91 -2.71 -7.05
C SER A 62 -16.96 -2.65 -5.94
N ASN A 63 -16.58 -2.91 -4.71
CA ASN A 63 -17.47 -2.90 -3.54
C ASN A 63 -17.19 -1.62 -2.73
N GLY A 64 -18.18 -0.72 -2.68
CA GLY A 64 -18.03 0.56 -1.97
C GLY A 64 -17.76 0.41 -0.47
N ILE A 65 -18.28 -0.62 0.17
CA ILE A 65 -18.05 -0.89 1.59
C ILE A 65 -16.57 -1.23 1.82
N GLU A 66 -15.99 -2.03 0.94
CA GLU A 66 -14.57 -2.39 1.04
C GLU A 66 -13.66 -1.18 0.82
N VAL A 67 -14.05 -0.25 -0.05
CA VAL A 67 -13.29 0.99 -0.26
C VAL A 67 -13.22 1.80 1.04
N GLU A 68 -14.35 1.95 1.74
CA GLU A 68 -14.37 2.64 3.03
C GLU A 68 -13.51 1.91 4.06
N ASN A 69 -13.63 0.58 4.12
CA ASN A 69 -12.85 -0.23 5.06
C ASN A 69 -11.36 -0.19 4.75
N LEU A 70 -10.99 -0.01 3.49
CA LEU A 70 -9.60 0.10 3.08
C LEU A 70 -8.93 1.30 3.76
N SER A 71 -9.56 2.45 3.70
CA SER A 71 -9.03 3.66 4.32
C SER A 71 -8.88 3.49 5.84
N LYS A 72 -9.90 2.94 6.48
CA LYS A 72 -9.87 2.68 7.92
C LYS A 72 -8.79 1.68 8.28
N GLY A 73 -8.65 0.60 7.50
CA GLY A 73 -7.63 -0.40 7.72
C GLY A 73 -6.22 0.17 7.60
N ALA A 74 -6.00 1.05 6.63
CA ALA A 74 -4.71 1.72 6.47
C ALA A 74 -4.39 2.59 7.68
N GLN A 75 -5.38 3.35 8.16
CA GLN A 75 -5.20 4.18 9.34
C GLN A 75 -4.90 3.36 10.60
N GLU A 76 -5.59 2.23 10.77
CA GLU A 76 -5.35 1.34 11.91
C GLU A 76 -3.94 0.76 11.92
N LYS A 77 -3.44 0.37 10.75
CA LYS A 77 -2.12 -0.26 10.67
C LYS A 77 -0.96 0.73 10.72
N MET A 78 -1.15 1.91 10.17
CA MET A 78 -0.08 2.92 10.07
C MET A 78 -0.27 4.12 11.00
N GLY A 79 -1.46 4.27 11.58
CA GLY A 79 -1.81 5.40 12.41
C GLY A 79 -2.37 6.59 11.63
N SER A 80 -1.83 6.87 10.46
CA SER A 80 -2.31 7.94 9.58
C SER A 80 -1.98 7.61 8.15
N VAL A 81 -2.64 8.28 7.21
CA VAL A 81 -2.36 8.15 5.79
C VAL A 81 -2.03 9.54 5.25
N ASP A 82 -0.82 9.71 4.74
CA ASP A 82 -0.31 11.00 4.23
C ASP A 82 -0.38 11.09 2.71
N ILE A 83 -0.31 9.94 2.05
CA ILE A 83 -0.25 9.87 0.59
C ILE A 83 -1.25 8.87 0.04
#